data_e34e39c77d339c9f2675225012b69878
#
_entry.id   e34e39c77d339c9f2675225012b69878
#
_cell.length_a   1.000
_cell.length_b   1.000
_cell.length_c   1.000
_cell.angle_alpha   90.00
_cell.angle_beta   90.00
_cell.angle_gamma   90.00
#
_symmetry.space_group_name_H-M   'P 1'
#
loop_
_entity.id
_entity.type
_entity.pdbx_description
1 polymer ?
#
loop_
_entity_poly.entity_id
_entity_poly.type
_entity_poly.pdbx_seq_one_letter_code
_entity_poly.pdbx_strand_id
1 'polypeptide(L)'
;MATVLAAPFSASLCADLGADVIKLELPDGSDALRGLAPVKEGIPLYWKVCNRGKKGITLDVRKPRGRALLLELVARTDVLVENFRAGTLERWGLAPKLLFEANPRLVILR
;
A
#
# COMPACT_ATOMS: atom_id res chain seq x y z
N MET A 1 1.21 0.99 -0.20
CA MET A 1 0.83 0.77 1.23
C MET A 1 -0.26 1.76 1.60
N ALA A 2 -1.51 1.39 1.50
CA ALA A 2 -2.60 2.35 1.69
C ALA A 2 -3.86 1.62 2.13
N THR A 3 -4.73 2.32 2.87
CA THR A 3 -5.94 1.75 3.45
C THR A 3 -7.18 2.54 3.08
N VAL A 4 -8.34 1.91 3.24
CA VAL A 4 -9.67 2.45 3.00
C VAL A 4 -9.89 2.87 1.54
N LEU A 5 -10.09 4.16 1.21
CA LEU A 5 -10.62 4.58 -0.09
C LEU A 5 -9.62 5.38 -0.95
N ALA A 6 -9.23 6.57 -0.52
CA ALA A 6 -8.60 7.55 -1.40
C ALA A 6 -7.35 7.02 -2.13
N ALA A 7 -6.35 6.59 -1.40
CA ALA A 7 -5.12 6.08 -1.98
C ALA A 7 -5.28 4.71 -2.67
N PRO A 8 -6.04 3.72 -2.12
CA PRO A 8 -6.33 2.51 -2.87
C PRO A 8 -7.08 2.75 -4.16
N PHE A 9 -8.05 3.67 -4.20
CA PHE A 9 -8.82 3.97 -5.38
C PHE A 9 -7.95 4.64 -6.48
N SER A 10 -7.12 5.62 -6.12
CA SER A 10 -6.19 6.24 -7.07
C SER A 10 -5.25 5.23 -7.71
N ALA A 11 -4.71 4.30 -6.90
CA ALA A 11 -3.88 3.22 -7.41
C ALA A 11 -4.65 2.23 -8.32
N SER A 12 -5.97 2.05 -8.12
CA SER A 12 -6.79 1.24 -9.04
C SER A 12 -6.98 1.92 -10.39
N LEU A 13 -7.12 3.24 -10.43
CA LEU A 13 -7.17 3.97 -11.70
C LEU A 13 -5.87 3.82 -12.49
N CYS A 14 -4.73 3.83 -11.79
CA CYS A 14 -3.45 3.54 -12.44
C CYS A 14 -3.39 2.10 -12.99
N ALA A 15 -3.90 1.12 -12.22
CA ALA A 15 -3.97 -0.27 -12.67
C ALA A 15 -4.88 -0.43 -13.91
N ASP A 16 -6.02 0.26 -13.95
CA ASP A 16 -6.92 0.27 -15.11
C ASP A 16 -6.22 0.83 -16.38
N LEU A 17 -5.24 1.71 -16.19
CA LEU A 17 -4.41 2.29 -17.27
C LEU A 17 -3.15 1.47 -17.56
N GLY A 18 -2.99 0.30 -16.96
CA GLY A 18 -1.89 -0.63 -17.26
C GLY A 18 -0.70 -0.60 -16.31
N ALA A 19 -0.77 0.15 -15.20
CA ALA A 19 0.28 0.09 -14.18
C ALA A 19 0.30 -1.26 -13.45
N ASP A 20 1.49 -1.78 -13.17
CA ASP A 20 1.67 -2.95 -12.30
C ASP A 20 1.59 -2.50 -10.84
N VAL A 21 0.45 -2.77 -10.19
CA VAL A 21 0.17 -2.27 -8.84
C VAL A 21 0.24 -3.38 -7.82
N ILE A 22 1.11 -3.20 -6.82
CA ILE A 22 1.22 -4.09 -5.66
C ILE A 22 0.53 -3.44 -4.46
N LYS A 23 -0.52 -4.08 -3.94
CA LYS A 23 -1.12 -3.73 -2.66
C LYS A 23 -0.42 -4.47 -1.54
N LEU A 24 0.30 -3.74 -0.71
CA LEU A 24 0.90 -4.28 0.50
C LEU A 24 -0.03 -4.05 1.69
N GLU A 25 -0.32 -5.11 2.43
CA GLU A 25 -1.10 -5.10 3.66
C GLU A 25 -0.30 -5.62 4.84
N LEU A 26 -0.60 -5.10 6.03
CA LEU A 26 -0.10 -5.68 7.27
C LEU A 26 -0.81 -7.02 7.57
N PRO A 27 -0.15 -7.96 8.26
CA PRO A 27 -0.74 -9.28 8.53
C PRO A 27 -1.90 -9.29 9.52
N ASP A 28 -2.13 -8.17 10.21
CA ASP A 28 -3.19 -8.02 11.21
C ASP A 28 -4.56 -7.68 10.62
N GLY A 29 -4.70 -7.62 9.30
CA GLY A 29 -5.97 -7.32 8.66
C GLY A 29 -6.46 -5.89 8.90
N SER A 30 -5.56 -4.96 9.21
CA SER A 30 -5.88 -3.59 9.64
C SER A 30 -6.50 -2.68 8.57
N ASP A 31 -6.66 -3.13 7.33
CA ASP A 31 -7.39 -2.35 6.33
C ASP A 31 -8.91 -2.46 6.57
N ALA A 32 -9.48 -1.42 7.15
CA ALA A 32 -10.90 -1.34 7.48
C ALA A 32 -11.82 -1.57 6.26
N LEU A 33 -11.33 -1.38 5.04
CA LEU A 33 -12.08 -1.63 3.82
C LEU A 33 -12.51 -3.11 3.68
N ARG A 34 -11.82 -4.03 4.34
CA ARG A 34 -12.17 -5.46 4.36
C ARG A 34 -13.46 -5.77 5.13
N GLY A 35 -13.95 -4.84 5.94
CA GLY A 35 -15.22 -4.96 6.68
C GLY A 35 -16.26 -3.92 6.29
N LEU A 36 -15.98 -3.03 5.33
CA LEU A 36 -16.87 -1.93 4.99
C LEU A 36 -18.05 -2.42 4.13
N ALA A 37 -19.27 -2.11 4.59
CA ALA A 37 -20.50 -2.34 3.83
C ALA A 37 -20.54 -1.49 2.53
N PRO A 38 -21.31 -1.88 1.50
CA PRO A 38 -22.18 -3.06 1.45
C PRO A 38 -21.41 -4.38 1.24
N VAL A 39 -21.95 -5.44 1.81
CA VAL A 39 -21.40 -6.80 1.71
C VAL A 39 -22.37 -7.68 0.95
N LYS A 40 -21.90 -8.46 -0.04
CA LYS A 40 -22.65 -9.46 -0.75
C LYS A 40 -21.96 -10.82 -0.63
N GLU A 41 -22.67 -11.80 -0.14
CA GLU A 41 -22.15 -13.18 0.04
C GLU A 41 -20.82 -13.21 0.82
N GLY A 42 -20.74 -12.42 1.90
CA GLY A 42 -19.53 -12.30 2.73
C GLY A 42 -18.40 -11.46 2.12
N ILE A 43 -18.60 -10.87 0.94
CA ILE A 43 -17.57 -10.10 0.24
C ILE A 43 -17.88 -8.61 0.32
N PRO A 44 -17.01 -7.78 0.91
CA PRO A 44 -17.15 -6.33 0.89
C PRO A 44 -17.01 -5.79 -0.53
N LEU A 45 -18.04 -5.12 -1.06
CA LEU A 45 -18.05 -4.67 -2.45
C LEU A 45 -17.03 -3.56 -2.71
N TYR A 46 -16.87 -2.64 -1.77
CA TYR A 46 -15.83 -1.60 -1.86
C TYR A 46 -14.42 -2.17 -1.95
N TRP A 47 -14.16 -3.29 -1.25
CA TRP A 47 -12.89 -3.98 -1.36
C TRP A 47 -12.55 -4.37 -2.79
N LYS A 48 -13.52 -4.96 -3.50
CA LYS A 48 -13.35 -5.35 -4.91
C LYS A 48 -13.14 -4.14 -5.82
N VAL A 49 -13.94 -3.09 -5.63
CA VAL A 49 -13.85 -1.86 -6.45
C VAL A 49 -12.50 -1.18 -6.28
N CYS A 50 -12.06 -0.99 -5.02
CA CYS A 50 -10.84 -0.25 -4.73
C CYS A 50 -9.54 -1.06 -4.90
N ASN A 51 -9.63 -2.36 -5.12
CA ASN A 51 -8.44 -3.22 -5.24
C ASN A 51 -8.40 -4.06 -6.51
N ARG A 52 -9.28 -3.78 -7.48
CA ARG A 52 -9.22 -4.44 -8.79
C ARG A 52 -7.89 -4.19 -9.48
N GLY A 53 -7.42 -5.14 -10.24
CA GLY A 53 -6.19 -5.03 -11.04
C GLY A 53 -4.89 -5.06 -10.24
N LYS A 54 -4.93 -5.26 -8.90
CA LYS A 54 -3.75 -5.25 -8.04
C LYS A 54 -3.29 -6.66 -7.67
N LYS A 55 -1.99 -6.81 -7.52
CA LYS A 55 -1.35 -7.96 -6.86
C LYS A 55 -1.31 -7.71 -5.35
N GLY A 56 -1.83 -8.64 -4.55
CA GLY A 56 -1.82 -8.53 -3.09
C GLY A 56 -0.59 -9.20 -2.47
N ILE A 57 0.05 -8.53 -1.53
CA ILE A 57 1.08 -9.13 -0.66
C ILE A 57 0.82 -8.77 0.79
N THR A 58 1.20 -9.66 1.69
CA THR A 58 1.15 -9.42 3.14
C THR A 58 2.56 -9.33 3.68
N LEU A 59 2.89 -8.21 4.34
CA LEU A 59 4.23 -7.96 4.85
C LEU A 59 4.18 -7.09 6.10
N ASP A 60 4.75 -7.56 7.21
CA ASP A 60 4.87 -6.75 8.42
C ASP A 60 6.09 -5.82 8.36
N VAL A 61 5.90 -4.66 7.79
CA VAL A 61 6.95 -3.62 7.64
C VAL A 61 7.36 -2.97 8.96
N ARG A 62 6.66 -3.27 10.05
CA ARG A 62 7.04 -2.80 11.40
C ARG A 62 8.22 -3.59 11.95
N LYS A 63 8.48 -4.77 11.40
CA LYS A 63 9.58 -5.65 11.78
C LYS A 63 10.82 -5.43 10.89
N PRO A 64 12.05 -5.62 11.42
CA PRO A 64 13.28 -5.38 10.66
C PRO A 64 13.33 -6.11 9.31
N ARG A 65 12.99 -7.40 9.29
CA ARG A 65 12.98 -8.20 8.04
C ARG A 65 11.95 -7.69 7.04
N GLY A 66 10.75 -7.30 7.51
CA GLY A 66 9.72 -6.75 6.64
C GLY A 66 10.13 -5.40 6.04
N ARG A 67 10.80 -4.54 6.82
CA ARG A 67 11.36 -3.30 6.29
C ARG A 67 12.42 -3.53 5.22
N ALA A 68 13.34 -4.47 5.45
CA ALA A 68 14.36 -4.81 4.46
C ALA A 68 13.72 -5.24 3.13
N LEU A 69 12.75 -6.14 3.17
CA LEU A 69 12.01 -6.58 1.97
C LEU A 69 11.23 -5.42 1.31
N LEU A 70 10.64 -4.52 2.10
CA LEU A 70 9.99 -3.33 1.53
C LEU A 70 11.00 -2.45 0.78
N LEU A 71 12.19 -2.22 1.33
CA LEU A 71 13.21 -1.40 0.67
C LEU A 71 13.69 -2.04 -0.63
N GLU A 72 13.81 -3.37 -0.70
CA GLU A 72 14.10 -4.10 -1.94
C GLU A 72 12.99 -3.90 -3.00
N LEU A 73 11.72 -3.87 -2.59
CA LEU A 73 10.60 -3.55 -3.48
C LEU A 73 10.66 -2.08 -3.93
N VAL A 74 10.90 -1.15 -3.01
CA VAL A 74 11.01 0.29 -3.29
C VAL A 74 12.12 0.59 -4.29
N ALA A 75 13.24 -0.12 -4.23
CA ALA A 75 14.33 0.02 -5.19
C ALA A 75 13.91 -0.22 -6.66
N ARG A 76 12.77 -0.90 -6.87
CA ARG A 76 12.22 -1.25 -8.21
C ARG A 76 10.83 -0.63 -8.45
N THR A 77 10.42 0.33 -7.64
CA THR A 77 9.08 0.93 -7.67
C THR A 77 9.18 2.37 -8.12
N ASP A 78 8.34 2.80 -9.05
CA ASP A 78 8.31 4.19 -9.51
C ASP A 78 7.55 5.10 -8.53
N VAL A 79 6.44 4.59 -7.98
CA VAL A 79 5.55 5.38 -7.11
C VAL A 79 5.17 4.59 -5.86
N LEU A 80 5.40 5.14 -4.70
CA LEU A 80 4.86 4.67 -3.42
C LEU A 80 3.64 5.50 -3.03
N VAL A 81 2.49 4.86 -2.92
CA VAL A 81 1.25 5.50 -2.45
C VAL A 81 0.97 5.07 -1.02
N GLU A 82 0.79 6.04 -0.13
CA GLU A 82 0.39 5.80 1.27
C GLU A 82 -0.58 6.88 1.76
N ASN A 83 -1.43 6.56 2.69
CA ASN A 83 -2.37 7.49 3.32
C ASN A 83 -2.49 7.26 4.82
N PHE A 84 -1.40 6.90 5.46
CA PHE A 84 -1.35 6.78 6.91
C PHE A 84 -1.32 8.17 7.57
N ARG A 85 -1.66 8.21 8.85
CA ARG A 85 -1.48 9.44 9.63
C ARG A 85 -0.01 9.87 9.59
N ALA A 86 0.24 11.16 9.51
CA ALA A 86 1.58 11.74 9.52
C ALA A 86 2.44 11.15 10.66
N GLY A 87 3.69 10.84 10.36
CA GLY A 87 4.63 10.22 11.28
C GLY A 87 4.49 8.70 11.45
N THR A 88 3.53 8.05 10.80
CA THR A 88 3.36 6.60 10.93
C THR A 88 4.49 5.82 10.29
N LEU A 89 4.85 6.12 9.05
CA LEU A 89 5.98 5.48 8.38
C LEU A 89 7.30 5.76 9.10
N GLU A 90 7.48 6.97 9.59
CA GLU A 90 8.65 7.38 10.35
C GLU A 90 8.80 6.55 11.65
N ARG A 91 7.69 6.33 12.39
CA ARG A 91 7.69 5.45 13.58
C ARG A 91 8.01 3.99 13.24
N TRP A 92 7.71 3.55 12.03
CA TRP A 92 8.06 2.20 11.55
C TRP A 92 9.50 2.14 11.01
N GLY A 93 10.27 3.23 11.07
CA GLY A 93 11.63 3.31 10.54
C GLY A 93 11.66 3.36 9.01
N LEU A 94 10.62 3.92 8.39
CA LEU A 94 10.45 4.07 6.94
C LEU A 94 10.31 5.56 6.58
N ALA A 95 11.15 6.40 7.19
CA ALA A 95 11.18 7.83 6.87
C ALA A 95 11.45 8.04 5.36
N PRO A 96 10.88 9.10 4.74
CA PRO A 96 11.09 9.41 3.32
C PRO A 96 12.56 9.42 2.90
N LYS A 97 13.43 9.90 3.75
CA LYS A 97 14.88 9.89 3.50
C LYS A 97 15.40 8.49 3.17
N LEU A 98 15.05 7.49 3.98
CA LEU A 98 15.48 6.10 3.77
C LEU A 98 14.89 5.51 2.46
N LEU A 99 13.65 5.86 2.14
CA LEU A 99 13.01 5.43 0.91
C LEU A 99 13.70 6.02 -0.32
N PHE A 100 14.10 7.30 -0.27
CA PHE A 100 14.86 7.96 -1.34
C PHE A 100 16.31 7.47 -1.43
N GLU A 101 16.92 7.04 -0.32
CA GLU A 101 18.22 6.37 -0.35
C GLU A 101 18.14 5.03 -1.10
N ALA A 102 17.04 4.27 -0.92
CA ALA A 102 16.79 3.04 -1.66
C ALA A 102 16.46 3.27 -3.14
N ASN A 103 15.75 4.36 -3.44
CA ASN A 103 15.40 4.73 -4.82
C ASN A 103 15.31 6.25 -4.97
N PRO A 104 16.35 6.91 -5.48
CA PRO A 104 16.35 8.37 -5.69
C PRO A 104 15.31 8.89 -6.69
N ARG A 105 14.73 8.02 -7.53
CA ARG A 105 13.70 8.38 -8.51
C ARG A 105 12.28 8.13 -8.00
N LEU A 106 12.12 7.61 -6.79
CA LEU A 106 10.82 7.30 -6.22
C LEU A 106 9.95 8.55 -6.12
N VAL A 107 8.70 8.44 -6.53
CA VAL A 107 7.66 9.43 -6.21
C VAL A 107 6.87 8.92 -5.00
N ILE A 108 6.73 9.72 -3.97
CA ILE A 108 5.93 9.39 -2.79
C ILE A 108 4.66 10.24 -2.81
N LEU A 109 3.50 9.59 -2.92
CA LEU A 109 2.17 10.20 -2.78
C LEU A 109 1.63 9.90 -1.38
N ARG A 110 1.33 10.97 -0.63
CA ARG A 110 0.84 10.91 0.77
C ARG A 110 -0.51 11.62 0.90
#